data_8bfba96cb82e39ef64d0f2637320bd6a
#
_entry.id   8bfba96cb82e39ef64d0f2637320bd6a
#
_cell.length_a   1.000
_cell.length_b   1.000
_cell.length_c   1.000
_cell.angle_alpha   90.00
_cell.angle_beta   90.00
_cell.angle_gamma   90.00
#
_symmetry.space_group_name_H-M   'P 1'
#
loop_
_entity.id
_entity.type
_entity.pdbx_description
1 polymer ?
#
loop_
_entity_poly.entity_id
_entity_poly.type
_entity_poly.pdbx_seq_one_letter_code
_entity_poly.pdbx_strand_id
1 'polypeptide(L)'
;MTTNVRTPAELEAAERAVAIGTFDGVHRGHRAAIEAVKATGLRSTVVTFDPHPRRVLGYEVELVTTLGRRIELIDEIGPDELLVLEFTPELSRLEPEEFVRAVLEPLGTRVVVAAESFRFGQGRRGDLDLLRRLGLDVQVVPQVEGVSSSRVRELLRAGDVLGAADILGRPHEVEGLVVAGDQRGGTLGFPTANIAVEPGLLVPAHGIYAGSALEHRAAASIGVNPHYGGSERRIEAFLLDYEGDLYGQNLRLELWQRLRDERAFASEDELVRQIAADVEAAQQAVRPS
;
A
#
# COMPACT_ATOMS: atom_id res chain seq x y z
N MET A 1 15.17 15.28 2.20
CA MET A 1 15.09 14.12 1.30
C MET A 1 15.53 12.91 2.08
N THR A 2 14.73 11.85 2.14
CA THR A 2 15.06 10.63 2.87
C THR A 2 16.18 9.86 2.15
N THR A 3 17.17 9.37 2.89
CA THR A 3 18.22 8.52 2.32
C THR A 3 17.73 7.08 2.25
N ASN A 4 17.54 6.55 1.05
CA ASN A 4 17.05 5.19 0.83
C ASN A 4 18.24 4.22 0.60
N VAL A 5 18.36 3.19 1.45
CA VAL A 5 19.44 2.20 1.40
C VAL A 5 18.90 0.76 1.48
N ARG A 6 19.77 -0.20 1.12
CA ARG A 6 19.44 -1.65 1.15
C ARG A 6 20.15 -2.40 2.26
N THR A 7 21.26 -1.87 2.76
CA THR A 7 22.03 -2.49 3.83
C THR A 7 22.41 -1.48 4.91
N PRO A 8 22.57 -1.90 6.18
CA PRO A 8 23.04 -1.01 7.23
C PRO A 8 24.42 -0.39 6.94
N ALA A 9 25.27 -1.07 6.18
CA ALA A 9 26.63 -0.63 5.85
C ALA A 9 26.66 0.60 4.93
N GLU A 10 25.58 0.92 4.24
CA GLU A 10 25.46 2.12 3.40
C GLU A 10 25.18 3.39 4.21
N LEU A 11 24.82 3.24 5.49
CA LEU A 11 24.50 4.36 6.36
C LEU A 11 25.73 4.85 7.12
N GLU A 12 25.84 6.16 7.31
CA GLU A 12 26.87 6.78 8.12
C GLU A 12 26.73 6.41 9.59
N ALA A 13 27.84 6.40 10.34
CA ALA A 13 27.81 6.15 11.78
C ALA A 13 27.04 7.26 12.51
N ALA A 14 25.96 6.91 13.18
CA ALA A 14 25.12 7.84 13.95
C ALA A 14 24.32 7.10 15.03
N GLU A 15 23.88 7.82 16.04
CA GLU A 15 22.86 7.32 16.97
C GLU A 15 21.47 7.49 16.34
N ARG A 16 20.67 6.42 16.38
CA ARG A 16 19.38 6.36 15.66
C ARG A 16 18.21 6.04 16.58
N ALA A 17 17.09 6.66 16.25
CA ALA A 17 15.78 6.14 16.64
C ALA A 17 15.20 5.37 15.44
N VAL A 18 14.69 4.17 15.70
CA VAL A 18 14.30 3.23 14.63
C VAL A 18 12.85 2.79 14.79
N ALA A 19 12.06 2.90 13.72
CA ALA A 19 10.78 2.20 13.59
C ALA A 19 10.94 1.01 12.65
N ILE A 20 10.46 -0.17 13.07
CA ILE A 20 10.61 -1.41 12.30
C ILE A 20 9.24 -1.98 11.99
N GLY A 21 8.98 -2.28 10.73
CA GLY A 21 7.72 -2.89 10.32
C GLY A 21 7.65 -3.21 8.85
N THR A 22 6.61 -3.88 8.44
CA THR A 22 6.34 -4.12 7.02
C THR A 22 5.84 -2.86 6.31
N PHE A 23 5.23 -1.96 7.06
CA PHE A 23 4.65 -0.69 6.60
C PHE A 23 3.74 -0.81 5.37
N ASP A 24 3.18 -2.01 5.14
CA ASP A 24 2.29 -2.25 4.02
C ASP A 24 1.02 -1.39 4.14
N GLY A 25 0.79 -0.56 3.13
CA GLY A 25 -0.27 0.43 3.09
C GLY A 25 0.04 1.75 3.80
N VAL A 26 1.11 1.87 4.59
CA VAL A 26 1.50 3.09 5.35
C VAL A 26 0.27 3.79 5.96
N HIS A 27 -0.50 3.05 6.76
CA HIS A 27 -1.72 3.56 7.42
C HIS A 27 -1.40 4.54 8.57
N ARG A 28 -2.43 5.19 9.14
CA ARG A 28 -2.30 6.19 10.22
C ARG A 28 -1.44 5.72 11.40
N GLY A 29 -1.54 4.44 11.79
CA GLY A 29 -0.69 3.87 12.85
C GLY A 29 0.79 3.78 12.46
N HIS A 30 1.09 3.48 11.20
CA HIS A 30 2.46 3.50 10.68
C HIS A 30 3.00 4.94 10.62
N ARG A 31 2.20 5.89 10.16
CA ARG A 31 2.55 7.32 10.14
C ARG A 31 2.90 7.81 11.55
N ALA A 32 2.06 7.50 12.55
CA ALA A 32 2.32 7.89 13.95
C ALA A 32 3.65 7.32 14.48
N ALA A 33 4.01 6.08 14.13
CA ALA A 33 5.29 5.50 14.53
C ALA A 33 6.48 6.23 13.87
N ILE A 34 6.39 6.58 12.58
CA ILE A 34 7.45 7.30 11.87
C ILE A 34 7.58 8.74 12.41
N GLU A 35 6.48 9.42 12.67
CA GLU A 35 6.49 10.76 13.27
C GLU A 35 7.09 10.73 14.69
N ALA A 36 6.80 9.70 15.49
CA ALA A 36 7.38 9.53 16.82
C ALA A 36 8.90 9.29 16.75
N VAL A 37 9.41 8.55 15.76
CA VAL A 37 10.86 8.41 15.51
C VAL A 37 11.50 9.77 15.25
N LYS A 38 10.90 10.58 14.39
CA LYS A 38 11.38 11.95 14.06
C LYS A 38 11.40 12.85 15.30
N ALA A 39 10.41 12.70 16.19
CA ALA A 39 10.29 13.52 17.40
C ALA A 39 11.34 13.23 18.47
N THR A 40 12.13 12.14 18.36
CA THR A 40 13.19 11.81 19.32
C THR A 40 14.40 12.74 19.26
N GLY A 41 14.59 13.44 18.15
CA GLY A 41 15.77 14.28 17.90
C GLY A 41 17.04 13.51 17.53
N LEU A 42 17.00 12.16 17.49
CA LEU A 42 18.04 11.32 16.92
C LEU A 42 17.85 11.18 15.40
N ARG A 43 18.84 10.58 14.70
CA ARG A 43 18.68 10.23 13.30
C ARG A 43 17.47 9.31 13.14
N SER A 44 16.44 9.78 12.46
CA SER A 44 15.19 9.06 12.30
C SER A 44 15.30 8.02 11.18
N THR A 45 15.20 6.73 11.53
CA THR A 45 15.39 5.62 10.59
C THR A 45 14.15 4.73 10.59
N VAL A 46 13.63 4.46 9.39
CA VAL A 46 12.58 3.45 9.17
C VAL A 46 13.20 2.20 8.58
N VAL A 47 12.92 1.05 9.16
CA VAL A 47 13.34 -0.26 8.62
C VAL A 47 12.13 -1.01 8.13
N THR A 48 12.06 -1.25 6.82
CA THR A 48 11.04 -2.08 6.18
C THR A 48 11.68 -3.27 5.47
N PHE A 49 10.86 -4.17 4.97
CA PHE A 49 11.30 -5.44 4.41
C PHE A 49 10.79 -5.63 2.98
N ASP A 50 11.65 -6.21 2.15
CA ASP A 50 11.30 -6.71 0.82
C ASP A 50 12.11 -7.98 0.52
N PRO A 51 11.46 -9.11 0.10
CA PRO A 51 10.01 -9.32 0.01
C PRO A 51 9.28 -9.21 1.37
N HIS A 52 7.95 -9.09 1.31
CA HIS A 52 7.12 -9.07 2.53
C HIS A 52 7.34 -10.35 3.36
N PRO A 53 7.64 -10.25 4.69
CA PRO A 53 8.00 -11.39 5.53
C PRO A 53 7.06 -12.59 5.44
N ARG A 54 5.76 -12.37 5.39
CA ARG A 54 4.78 -13.46 5.27
C ARG A 54 4.92 -14.26 3.98
N ARG A 55 5.31 -13.62 2.86
CA ARG A 55 5.53 -14.33 1.58
C ARG A 55 6.71 -15.28 1.69
N VAL A 56 7.82 -14.84 2.27
CA VAL A 56 9.02 -15.68 2.49
C VAL A 56 8.73 -16.83 3.43
N LEU A 57 7.83 -16.62 4.41
CA LEU A 57 7.38 -17.66 5.34
C LEU A 57 6.29 -18.59 4.75
N GLY A 58 5.98 -18.49 3.46
CA GLY A 58 5.04 -19.36 2.76
C GLY A 58 3.56 -19.01 2.93
N TYR A 59 3.24 -17.83 3.44
CA TYR A 59 1.86 -17.36 3.53
C TYR A 59 1.48 -16.54 2.30
N GLU A 60 0.31 -16.80 1.77
CA GLU A 60 -0.27 -15.90 0.78
C GLU A 60 -0.67 -14.58 1.44
N VAL A 61 -0.22 -13.49 0.85
CA VAL A 61 -0.59 -12.13 1.27
C VAL A 61 -0.69 -11.22 0.07
N GLU A 62 -1.84 -10.61 -0.09
CA GLU A 62 -2.03 -9.51 -1.04
C GLU A 62 -1.54 -8.22 -0.39
N LEU A 63 -0.66 -7.49 -1.04
CA LEU A 63 -0.10 -6.25 -0.53
C LEU A 63 -1.06 -5.08 -0.80
N VAL A 64 -1.17 -4.18 0.16
CA VAL A 64 -1.96 -2.95 0.02
C VAL A 64 -1.26 -1.94 -0.90
N THR A 65 0.08 -1.95 -0.90
CA THR A 65 0.91 -1.07 -1.74
C THR A 65 2.06 -1.85 -2.36
N THR A 66 2.49 -1.46 -3.55
CA THR A 66 3.77 -1.90 -4.10
C THR A 66 4.93 -1.41 -3.21
N LEU A 67 6.12 -1.98 -3.41
CA LEU A 67 7.32 -1.48 -2.71
C LEU A 67 7.62 -0.03 -3.08
N GLY A 68 7.53 0.31 -4.37
CA GLY A 68 7.77 1.67 -4.87
C GLY A 68 6.85 2.68 -4.17
N ARG A 69 5.56 2.40 -4.16
CA ARG A 69 4.59 3.29 -3.51
C ARG A 69 4.78 3.39 -1.99
N ARG A 70 5.14 2.29 -1.34
CA ARG A 70 5.44 2.27 0.10
C ARG A 70 6.64 3.16 0.43
N ILE A 71 7.69 3.13 -0.39
CA ILE A 71 8.85 4.01 -0.24
C ILE A 71 8.43 5.48 -0.38
N GLU A 72 7.69 5.84 -1.43
CA GLU A 72 7.18 7.20 -1.63
C GLU A 72 6.37 7.70 -0.43
N LEU A 73 5.43 6.87 0.07
CA LEU A 73 4.59 7.22 1.22
C LEU A 73 5.37 7.41 2.52
N ILE A 74 6.47 6.68 2.71
CA ILE A 74 7.37 6.87 3.84
C ILE A 74 8.19 8.15 3.63
N ASP A 75 8.67 8.41 2.43
CA ASP A 75 9.42 9.63 2.07
C ASP A 75 8.56 10.88 2.23
N GLU A 76 7.27 10.82 1.94
CA GLU A 76 6.31 11.92 2.18
C GLU A 76 6.20 12.29 3.69
N ILE A 77 6.41 11.33 4.59
CA ILE A 77 6.45 11.59 6.04
C ILE A 77 7.80 12.23 6.43
N GLY A 78 8.86 11.92 5.68
CA GLY A 78 10.17 12.55 5.77
C GLY A 78 11.01 12.11 6.96
N PRO A 79 11.24 10.81 7.21
CA PRO A 79 12.34 10.38 8.06
C PRO A 79 13.68 10.71 7.40
N ASP A 80 14.78 10.72 8.17
CA ASP A 80 16.10 10.95 7.59
C ASP A 80 16.54 9.78 6.71
N GLU A 81 16.19 8.55 7.09
CA GLU A 81 16.67 7.33 6.44
C GLU A 81 15.56 6.28 6.33
N LEU A 82 15.58 5.55 5.22
CA LEU A 82 14.76 4.36 4.99
C LEU A 82 15.65 3.19 4.57
N LEU A 83 15.73 2.18 5.43
CA LEU A 83 16.38 0.91 5.13
C LEU A 83 15.34 -0.11 4.64
N VAL A 84 15.45 -0.51 3.38
CA VAL A 84 14.67 -1.61 2.80
C VAL A 84 15.50 -2.88 2.91
N LEU A 85 15.34 -3.60 4.00
CA LEU A 85 16.10 -4.80 4.30
C LEU A 85 15.55 -6.00 3.53
N GLU A 86 16.41 -6.75 2.86
CA GLU A 86 16.02 -7.99 2.21
C GLU A 86 15.59 -9.02 3.27
N PHE A 87 14.33 -9.46 3.20
CA PHE A 87 13.84 -10.49 4.12
C PHE A 87 14.06 -11.87 3.56
N THR A 88 15.18 -12.49 3.96
CA THR A 88 15.57 -13.83 3.52
C THR A 88 15.12 -14.93 4.50
N PRO A 89 15.12 -16.20 4.07
CA PRO A 89 14.91 -17.31 4.98
C PRO A 89 15.91 -17.35 6.16
N GLU A 90 17.15 -16.90 5.94
CA GLU A 90 18.21 -16.79 6.96
C GLU A 90 17.82 -15.74 8.00
N LEU A 91 17.45 -14.52 7.57
CA LEU A 91 16.99 -13.46 8.46
C LEU A 91 15.78 -13.91 9.29
N SER A 92 14.86 -14.68 8.69
CA SER A 92 13.66 -15.18 9.38
C SER A 92 13.95 -16.18 10.52
N ARG A 93 15.12 -16.84 10.49
CA ARG A 93 15.56 -17.81 11.49
C ARG A 93 16.38 -17.21 12.63
N LEU A 94 16.77 -15.94 12.52
CA LEU A 94 17.52 -15.28 13.60
C LEU A 94 16.69 -15.23 14.88
N GLU A 95 17.29 -15.73 15.95
CA GLU A 95 16.75 -15.51 17.29
C GLU A 95 16.60 -14.01 17.56
N PRO A 96 15.68 -13.58 18.44
CA PRO A 96 15.48 -12.15 18.68
C PRO A 96 16.78 -11.40 19.03
N GLU A 97 17.64 -11.98 19.87
CA GLU A 97 18.93 -11.39 20.26
C GLU A 97 19.90 -11.32 19.10
N GLU A 98 19.88 -12.29 18.20
CA GLU A 98 20.70 -12.30 16.97
C GLU A 98 20.22 -11.23 16.01
N PHE A 99 18.91 -11.04 15.88
CA PHE A 99 18.35 -9.94 15.08
C PHE A 99 18.81 -8.57 15.59
N VAL A 100 18.81 -8.35 16.91
CA VAL A 100 19.31 -7.09 17.49
C VAL A 100 20.77 -6.89 17.13
N ARG A 101 21.62 -7.91 17.33
CA ARG A 101 23.06 -7.83 16.99
C ARG A 101 23.34 -7.66 15.49
N ALA A 102 22.55 -8.31 14.64
CA ALA A 102 22.79 -8.29 13.19
C ALA A 102 22.21 -7.05 12.50
N VAL A 103 21.14 -6.48 13.03
CA VAL A 103 20.40 -5.39 12.37
C VAL A 103 20.44 -4.11 13.18
N LEU A 104 20.07 -4.11 14.47
CA LEU A 104 19.91 -2.88 15.25
C LEU A 104 21.21 -2.31 15.75
N GLU A 105 22.12 -3.13 16.24
CA GLU A 105 23.44 -2.67 16.73
C GLU A 105 24.29 -2.03 15.60
N PRO A 106 24.40 -2.63 14.40
CA PRO A 106 25.12 -2.00 13.30
C PRO A 106 24.53 -0.67 12.86
N LEU A 107 23.23 -0.46 13.06
CA LEU A 107 22.58 0.83 12.80
C LEU A 107 22.90 1.88 13.89
N GLY A 108 23.55 1.54 14.98
CA GLY A 108 23.73 2.46 16.11
C GLY A 108 22.40 2.81 16.79
N THR A 109 21.46 1.87 16.83
CA THR A 109 20.12 2.08 17.39
C THR A 109 20.20 2.38 18.88
N ARG A 110 19.59 3.48 19.33
CA ARG A 110 19.41 3.84 20.74
C ARG A 110 17.97 3.68 21.18
N VAL A 111 17.05 4.10 20.33
CA VAL A 111 15.61 4.07 20.61
C VAL A 111 14.91 3.22 19.57
N VAL A 112 14.06 2.31 20.01
CA VAL A 112 13.10 1.61 19.14
C VAL A 112 11.71 2.17 19.38
N VAL A 113 11.07 2.64 18.33
CA VAL A 113 9.68 3.14 18.38
C VAL A 113 8.77 2.07 17.78
N ALA A 114 7.83 1.56 18.54
CA ALA A 114 6.96 0.49 18.10
C ALA A 114 5.60 0.49 18.83
N ALA A 115 4.60 -0.16 18.25
CA ALA A 115 3.34 -0.44 18.92
C ALA A 115 3.54 -1.51 20.03
N GLU A 116 2.67 -1.55 21.02
CA GLU A 116 2.70 -2.53 22.11
C GLU A 116 2.67 -3.99 21.62
N SER A 117 1.97 -4.22 20.51
CA SER A 117 1.87 -5.55 19.86
C SER A 117 3.10 -5.94 19.02
N PHE A 118 4.15 -5.13 19.00
CA PHE A 118 5.35 -5.40 18.20
C PHE A 118 6.02 -6.70 18.61
N ARG A 119 6.38 -7.52 17.61
CA ARG A 119 7.09 -8.79 17.79
C ARG A 119 8.09 -8.98 16.68
N PHE A 120 9.26 -9.53 17.00
CA PHE A 120 10.36 -9.74 16.07
C PHE A 120 11.13 -11.04 16.32
N GLY A 121 12.13 -11.31 15.45
CA GLY A 121 12.94 -12.53 15.50
C GLY A 121 12.15 -13.80 15.16
N GLN A 122 12.83 -14.94 15.22
CA GLN A 122 12.28 -16.23 14.87
C GLN A 122 10.99 -16.53 15.66
N GLY A 123 9.94 -16.92 14.94
CA GLY A 123 8.66 -17.25 15.54
C GLY A 123 7.99 -16.08 16.30
N ARG A 124 8.43 -14.83 16.06
CA ARG A 124 7.91 -13.63 16.74
C ARG A 124 8.10 -13.68 18.28
N ARG A 125 9.19 -14.30 18.73
CA ARG A 125 9.47 -14.50 20.17
C ARG A 125 10.02 -13.24 20.85
N GLY A 126 10.61 -12.32 20.13
CA GLY A 126 11.08 -11.03 20.63
C GLY A 126 9.94 -10.05 20.85
N ASP A 127 10.01 -9.29 21.92
CA ASP A 127 9.06 -8.26 22.32
C ASP A 127 9.78 -6.99 22.81
N LEU A 128 9.00 -6.01 23.24
CA LEU A 128 9.54 -4.73 23.74
C LEU A 128 10.37 -4.90 25.03
N ASP A 129 10.03 -5.86 25.89
CA ASP A 129 10.76 -6.08 27.13
C ASP A 129 12.12 -6.71 26.86
N LEU A 130 12.23 -7.55 25.86
CA LEU A 130 13.53 -8.06 25.42
C LEU A 130 14.42 -6.92 24.91
N LEU A 131 13.91 -6.00 24.09
CA LEU A 131 14.68 -4.83 23.63
C LEU A 131 15.23 -4.02 24.81
N ARG A 132 14.41 -3.77 25.83
CA ARG A 132 14.83 -3.07 27.06
C ARG A 132 15.93 -3.83 27.81
N ARG A 133 15.80 -5.17 27.95
CA ARG A 133 16.82 -6.02 28.57
C ARG A 133 18.14 -6.02 27.80
N LEU A 134 18.10 -5.81 26.50
CA LEU A 134 19.29 -5.69 25.65
C LEU A 134 19.88 -4.27 25.61
N GLY A 135 19.35 -3.34 26.44
CA GLY A 135 19.90 -2.00 26.60
C GLY A 135 19.41 -0.97 25.59
N LEU A 136 18.33 -1.25 24.87
CA LEU A 136 17.69 -0.30 23.99
C LEU A 136 16.56 0.44 24.70
N ASP A 137 16.47 1.74 24.47
CA ASP A 137 15.29 2.50 24.87
C ASP A 137 14.10 2.15 23.97
N VAL A 138 12.91 2.05 24.57
CA VAL A 138 11.70 1.69 23.84
C VAL A 138 10.62 2.75 24.07
N GLN A 139 10.25 3.42 23.00
CA GLN A 139 9.11 4.31 22.97
C GLN A 139 7.90 3.58 22.38
N VAL A 140 6.83 3.47 23.16
CA VAL A 140 5.60 2.82 22.72
C VAL A 140 4.68 3.85 22.10
N VAL A 141 4.24 3.56 20.85
CA VAL A 141 3.20 4.36 20.18
C VAL A 141 1.84 3.76 20.51
N PRO A 142 0.85 4.58 20.90
CA PRO A 142 -0.49 4.08 21.14
C PRO A 142 -1.04 3.37 19.89
N GLN A 143 -1.59 2.19 20.10
CA GLN A 143 -2.29 1.49 19.04
C GLN A 143 -3.65 2.15 18.84
N VAL A 144 -3.93 2.59 17.61
CA VAL A 144 -5.26 3.09 17.25
C VAL A 144 -6.17 1.89 17.01
N GLU A 145 -7.26 1.79 17.77
CA GLU A 145 -8.20 0.69 17.66
C GLU A 145 -8.76 0.61 16.22
N GLY A 146 -8.85 -0.60 15.68
CA GLY A 146 -9.34 -0.84 14.32
C GLY A 146 -8.35 -0.49 13.19
N VAL A 147 -7.18 0.09 13.50
CA VAL A 147 -6.18 0.48 12.49
C VAL A 147 -5.12 -0.61 12.32
N SER A 148 -5.16 -1.31 11.17
CA SER A 148 -4.14 -2.29 10.78
C SER A 148 -4.21 -2.58 9.28
N SER A 149 -3.08 -3.06 8.68
CA SER A 149 -3.07 -3.51 7.27
C SER A 149 -4.03 -4.69 7.03
N SER A 150 -4.29 -5.54 8.03
CA SER A 150 -5.28 -6.62 7.92
C SER A 150 -6.68 -6.06 7.78
N ARG A 151 -7.05 -5.05 8.57
CA ARG A 151 -8.35 -4.39 8.48
C ARG A 151 -8.53 -3.65 7.15
N VAL A 152 -7.49 -2.98 6.66
CA VAL A 152 -7.50 -2.37 5.32
C VAL A 152 -7.81 -3.42 4.25
N ARG A 153 -7.15 -4.59 4.29
CA ARG A 153 -7.41 -5.68 3.32
C ARG A 153 -8.85 -6.21 3.40
N GLU A 154 -9.40 -6.35 4.59
CA GLU A 154 -10.80 -6.78 4.78
C GLU A 154 -11.77 -5.80 4.12
N LEU A 155 -11.60 -4.50 4.38
CA LEU A 155 -12.46 -3.45 3.82
C LEU A 155 -12.35 -3.39 2.29
N LEU A 156 -11.15 -3.44 1.75
CA LEU A 156 -10.94 -3.43 0.29
C LEU A 156 -11.54 -4.67 -0.38
N ARG A 157 -11.42 -5.87 0.23
CA ARG A 157 -12.06 -7.09 -0.28
C ARG A 157 -13.59 -7.02 -0.23
N ALA A 158 -14.14 -6.25 0.69
CA ALA A 158 -15.56 -5.96 0.76
C ALA A 158 -16.01 -4.81 -0.19
N GLY A 159 -15.05 -4.11 -0.82
CA GLY A 159 -15.33 -2.94 -1.66
C GLY A 159 -15.55 -1.65 -0.88
N ASP A 160 -15.32 -1.65 0.42
CA ASP A 160 -15.41 -0.46 1.27
C ASP A 160 -14.11 0.36 1.19
N VAL A 161 -13.95 1.07 0.08
CA VAL A 161 -12.79 1.94 -0.14
C VAL A 161 -12.81 3.19 0.73
N LEU A 162 -13.99 3.64 1.18
CA LEU A 162 -14.12 4.76 2.12
C LEU A 162 -13.62 4.36 3.51
N GLY A 163 -14.06 3.23 4.05
CA GLY A 163 -13.56 2.71 5.32
C GLY A 163 -12.05 2.41 5.28
N ALA A 164 -11.54 1.94 4.13
CA ALA A 164 -10.10 1.76 3.94
C ALA A 164 -9.36 3.11 3.94
N ALA A 165 -9.90 4.15 3.30
CA ALA A 165 -9.32 5.49 3.28
C ALA A 165 -9.23 6.08 4.69
N ASP A 166 -10.23 5.89 5.53
CA ASP A 166 -10.20 6.34 6.93
C ASP A 166 -9.03 5.74 7.72
N ILE A 167 -8.72 4.48 7.50
CA ILE A 167 -7.59 3.81 8.15
C ILE A 167 -6.25 4.25 7.55
N LEU A 168 -6.19 4.37 6.23
CA LEU A 168 -4.99 4.77 5.49
C LEU A 168 -4.65 6.25 5.72
N GLY A 169 -5.64 7.13 5.95
CA GLY A 169 -5.50 8.58 5.96
C GLY A 169 -5.34 9.18 4.56
N ARG A 170 -5.75 8.44 3.54
CA ARG A 170 -5.78 8.83 2.11
C ARG A 170 -6.61 7.82 1.32
N PRO A 171 -7.04 8.14 0.10
CA PRO A 171 -7.65 7.16 -0.80
C PRO A 171 -6.76 5.93 -0.98
N HIS A 172 -7.38 4.76 -1.15
CA HIS A 172 -6.66 3.59 -1.64
C HIS A 172 -6.32 3.76 -3.11
N GLU A 173 -5.12 3.34 -3.49
CA GLU A 173 -4.61 3.44 -4.85
C GLU A 173 -4.34 2.06 -5.42
N VAL A 174 -4.68 1.87 -6.69
CA VAL A 174 -4.18 0.76 -7.50
C VAL A 174 -3.26 1.31 -8.57
N GLU A 175 -2.13 0.65 -8.79
CA GLU A 175 -1.17 1.09 -9.79
C GLU A 175 -0.73 -0.07 -10.66
N GLY A 176 -0.46 0.22 -11.93
CA GLY A 176 0.01 -0.76 -12.88
C GLY A 176 0.24 -0.19 -14.27
N LEU A 177 0.78 -1.03 -15.13
CA LEU A 177 1.05 -0.68 -16.52
C LEU A 177 -0.26 -0.59 -17.30
N VAL A 178 -0.45 0.46 -18.09
CA VAL A 178 -1.57 0.54 -19.03
C VAL A 178 -1.28 -0.36 -20.24
N VAL A 179 -2.12 -1.35 -20.44
CA VAL A 179 -2.01 -2.35 -21.51
C VAL A 179 -3.16 -2.26 -22.50
N ALA A 180 -3.00 -2.86 -23.66
CA ALA A 180 -4.08 -2.95 -24.63
C ALA A 180 -5.24 -3.80 -24.08
N GLY A 181 -6.46 -3.29 -24.19
CA GLY A 181 -7.71 -3.99 -23.87
C GLY A 181 -8.56 -4.23 -25.10
N ASP A 182 -9.81 -4.64 -24.91
CA ASP A 182 -10.76 -4.96 -25.99
C ASP A 182 -11.22 -3.73 -26.79
N GLN A 183 -10.83 -2.51 -26.42
CA GLN A 183 -11.14 -1.22 -27.07
C GLN A 183 -12.66 -0.93 -27.24
N ARG A 184 -13.54 -1.70 -26.59
CA ARG A 184 -15.00 -1.54 -26.70
C ARG A 184 -15.46 -0.19 -26.15
N GLY A 185 -14.85 0.29 -25.07
CA GLY A 185 -15.16 1.61 -24.49
C GLY A 185 -14.97 2.74 -25.50
N GLY A 186 -13.90 2.69 -26.32
CA GLY A 186 -13.63 3.70 -27.33
C GLY A 186 -14.73 3.79 -28.41
N THR A 187 -15.29 2.66 -28.83
CA THR A 187 -16.40 2.65 -29.81
C THR A 187 -17.71 3.19 -29.25
N LEU A 188 -17.86 3.15 -27.92
CA LEU A 188 -19.03 3.68 -27.19
C LEU A 188 -18.87 5.13 -26.74
N GLY A 189 -17.73 5.78 -27.05
CA GLY A 189 -17.43 7.15 -26.64
C GLY A 189 -16.80 7.29 -25.23
N PHE A 190 -16.42 6.16 -24.59
CA PHE A 190 -15.79 6.14 -23.27
C PHE A 190 -14.46 5.37 -23.33
N PRO A 191 -13.38 5.94 -23.91
CA PRO A 191 -12.10 5.27 -23.99
C PRO A 191 -11.55 4.98 -22.58
N THR A 192 -11.19 3.71 -22.30
CA THR A 192 -10.70 3.27 -20.99
C THR A 192 -9.24 2.84 -21.04
N ALA A 193 -8.49 3.18 -20.02
CA ALA A 193 -7.17 2.63 -19.72
C ALA A 193 -7.33 1.29 -19.00
N ASN A 194 -6.72 0.23 -19.53
CA ASN A 194 -6.67 -1.09 -18.90
C ASN A 194 -5.41 -1.18 -18.05
N ILE A 195 -5.55 -1.27 -16.73
CA ILE A 195 -4.45 -1.26 -15.77
C ILE A 195 -4.11 -2.70 -15.39
N ALA A 196 -2.91 -3.15 -15.77
CA ALA A 196 -2.35 -4.43 -15.36
C ALA A 196 -1.56 -4.22 -14.05
N VAL A 197 -2.08 -4.75 -12.95
CA VAL A 197 -1.44 -4.65 -11.63
C VAL A 197 -0.45 -5.78 -11.40
N GLU A 198 0.55 -5.53 -10.56
CA GLU A 198 1.51 -6.58 -10.17
C GLU A 198 0.82 -7.76 -9.46
N PRO A 199 1.26 -9.01 -9.74
CA PRO A 199 0.76 -10.17 -9.03
C PRO A 199 0.92 -10.03 -7.51
N GLY A 200 -0.18 -10.28 -6.80
CA GLY A 200 -0.22 -10.20 -5.34
C GLY A 200 -0.38 -8.79 -4.78
N LEU A 201 -0.66 -7.78 -5.62
CA LEU A 201 -1.24 -6.53 -5.16
C LEU A 201 -2.74 -6.71 -4.91
N LEU A 202 -3.24 -6.13 -3.82
CA LEU A 202 -4.66 -6.19 -3.49
C LEU A 202 -5.45 -5.25 -4.41
N VAL A 203 -6.38 -5.84 -5.13
CA VAL A 203 -7.38 -5.12 -5.90
C VAL A 203 -8.70 -5.20 -5.15
N PRO A 204 -9.46 -4.11 -4.95
CA PRO A 204 -10.75 -4.12 -4.27
C PRO A 204 -11.79 -5.04 -4.91
N ALA A 205 -12.92 -5.25 -4.24
CA ALA A 205 -14.02 -6.05 -4.76
C ALA A 205 -14.48 -5.57 -6.14
N HIS A 206 -15.10 -6.47 -6.90
CA HIS A 206 -15.69 -6.14 -8.20
C HIS A 206 -16.75 -5.04 -8.04
N GLY A 207 -16.83 -4.15 -8.99
CA GLY A 207 -17.79 -3.05 -9.00
C GLY A 207 -17.32 -1.86 -9.79
N ILE A 208 -18.14 -0.81 -9.77
CA ILE A 208 -17.84 0.47 -10.39
C ILE A 208 -17.48 1.46 -9.30
N TYR A 209 -16.40 2.20 -9.53
CA TYR A 209 -15.82 3.12 -8.55
C TYR A 209 -15.64 4.50 -9.15
N ALA A 210 -15.86 5.52 -8.34
CA ALA A 210 -15.38 6.86 -8.60
C ALA A 210 -13.97 7.03 -8.05
N GLY A 211 -13.14 7.81 -8.74
CA GLY A 211 -11.77 8.07 -8.33
C GLY A 211 -11.10 9.15 -9.15
N SER A 212 -9.76 9.11 -9.19
CA SER A 212 -8.96 10.00 -10.07
C SER A 212 -7.64 9.35 -10.47
N ALA A 213 -7.13 9.77 -11.61
CA ALA A 213 -5.77 9.51 -12.06
C ALA A 213 -5.26 10.71 -12.86
N LEU A 214 -3.96 11.04 -12.74
CA LEU A 214 -3.35 12.19 -13.44
C LEU A 214 -4.12 13.52 -13.25
N GLU A 215 -4.65 13.76 -12.03
CA GLU A 215 -5.48 14.92 -11.69
C GLU A 215 -6.86 14.99 -12.39
N HIS A 216 -7.18 14.02 -13.24
CA HIS A 216 -8.50 13.85 -13.85
C HIS A 216 -9.39 12.95 -12.98
N ARG A 217 -10.69 13.27 -12.90
CA ARG A 217 -11.66 12.37 -12.30
C ARG A 217 -11.79 11.11 -13.16
N ALA A 218 -12.11 10.00 -12.52
CA ALA A 218 -12.23 8.73 -13.21
C ALA A 218 -13.45 7.94 -12.75
N ALA A 219 -14.10 7.28 -13.71
CA ALA A 219 -15.01 6.17 -13.45
C ALA A 219 -14.26 4.88 -13.78
N ALA A 220 -14.14 3.99 -12.80
CA ALA A 220 -13.37 2.76 -12.96
C ALA A 220 -14.23 1.52 -12.74
N SER A 221 -14.04 0.51 -13.60
CA SER A 221 -14.61 -0.83 -13.45
C SER A 221 -13.54 -1.79 -12.95
N ILE A 222 -13.83 -2.52 -11.88
CA ILE A 222 -13.02 -3.63 -11.40
C ILE A 222 -13.85 -4.91 -11.58
N GLY A 223 -13.39 -5.78 -12.48
CA GLY A 223 -14.10 -7.00 -12.86
C GLY A 223 -13.16 -8.18 -13.11
N VAL A 224 -13.68 -9.23 -13.73
CA VAL A 224 -12.90 -10.38 -14.20
C VAL A 224 -12.87 -10.42 -15.71
N ASN A 225 -11.75 -10.85 -16.28
CA ASN A 225 -11.65 -11.09 -17.72
C ASN A 225 -12.10 -12.53 -18.03
N PRO A 226 -13.27 -12.76 -18.67
CA PRO A 226 -13.76 -14.10 -18.99
C PRO A 226 -12.91 -14.82 -20.05
N HIS A 227 -12.09 -14.09 -20.83
CA HIS A 227 -11.32 -14.66 -21.93
C HIS A 227 -10.00 -15.35 -21.52
N TYR A 228 -9.48 -15.11 -20.32
CA TYR A 228 -8.24 -15.69 -19.79
C TYR A 228 -8.48 -16.68 -18.63
N GLY A 229 -9.50 -17.50 -18.71
CA GLY A 229 -9.80 -18.50 -17.66
C GLY A 229 -10.44 -17.93 -16.39
N GLY A 230 -10.88 -16.69 -16.41
CA GLY A 230 -11.74 -16.08 -15.37
C GLY A 230 -11.07 -15.75 -14.03
N SER A 231 -9.74 -15.82 -13.92
CA SER A 231 -9.02 -15.57 -12.67
C SER A 231 -8.29 -14.22 -12.58
N GLU A 232 -8.03 -13.58 -13.72
CA GLU A 232 -7.35 -12.27 -13.72
C GLU A 232 -8.35 -11.13 -13.52
N ARG A 233 -8.09 -10.31 -12.52
CA ARG A 233 -8.86 -9.08 -12.29
C ARG A 233 -8.49 -8.06 -13.35
N ARG A 234 -9.49 -7.42 -13.93
CA ARG A 234 -9.37 -6.37 -14.92
C ARG A 234 -9.77 -5.04 -14.29
N ILE A 235 -8.94 -4.04 -14.45
CA ILE A 235 -9.23 -2.68 -14.02
C ILE A 235 -9.26 -1.82 -15.26
N GLU A 236 -10.42 -1.23 -15.53
CA GLU A 236 -10.62 -0.29 -16.64
C GLU A 236 -10.99 1.07 -16.06
N ALA A 237 -10.22 2.10 -16.38
CA ALA A 237 -10.45 3.46 -15.92
C ALA A 237 -10.76 4.37 -17.11
N PHE A 238 -11.92 4.99 -17.10
CA PHE A 238 -12.27 6.12 -17.97
C PHE A 238 -11.91 7.42 -17.23
N LEU A 239 -10.93 8.17 -17.76
CA LEU A 239 -10.52 9.45 -17.22
C LEU A 239 -11.38 10.54 -17.90
N LEU A 240 -12.09 11.32 -17.08
CA LEU A 240 -12.94 12.40 -17.56
C LEU A 240 -12.06 13.55 -18.09
N ASP A 241 -12.46 14.11 -19.23
CA ASP A 241 -11.80 15.27 -19.84
C ASP A 241 -10.28 15.04 -20.11
N TYR A 242 -9.88 13.77 -20.29
CA TYR A 242 -8.51 13.42 -20.63
C TYR A 242 -8.39 13.08 -22.12
N GLU A 243 -7.47 13.77 -22.78
CA GLU A 243 -7.10 13.50 -24.18
C GLU A 243 -5.61 13.14 -24.24
N GLY A 244 -5.30 11.87 -24.41
CA GLY A 244 -3.91 11.43 -24.49
C GLY A 244 -3.79 9.90 -24.62
N ASP A 245 -2.58 9.46 -24.96
CA ASP A 245 -2.24 8.03 -25.00
C ASP A 245 -1.54 7.65 -23.70
N LEU A 246 -2.10 6.64 -23.02
CA LEU A 246 -1.58 6.10 -21.76
C LEU A 246 -0.90 4.74 -21.94
N TYR A 247 -0.91 4.15 -23.12
CA TYR A 247 -0.33 2.83 -23.36
C TYR A 247 1.15 2.79 -22.99
N GLY A 248 1.53 1.76 -22.25
CA GLY A 248 2.90 1.56 -21.77
C GLY A 248 3.33 2.47 -20.63
N GLN A 249 2.45 3.34 -20.14
CA GLN A 249 2.71 4.18 -18.97
C GLN A 249 2.24 3.48 -17.70
N ASN A 250 2.92 3.73 -16.58
CA ASN A 250 2.42 3.31 -15.28
C ASN A 250 1.36 4.30 -14.80
N LEU A 251 0.16 3.82 -14.54
CA LEU A 251 -0.96 4.64 -14.08
C LEU A 251 -1.30 4.30 -12.64
N ARG A 252 -1.44 5.33 -11.80
CA ARG A 252 -1.93 5.24 -10.43
C ARG A 252 -3.35 5.80 -10.39
N LEU A 253 -4.30 4.95 -9.99
CA LEU A 253 -5.71 5.26 -9.87
C LEU A 253 -6.10 5.30 -8.40
N GLU A 254 -6.48 6.45 -7.89
CA GLU A 254 -7.14 6.58 -6.59
C GLU A 254 -8.59 6.09 -6.68
N LEU A 255 -9.04 5.35 -5.69
CA LEU A 255 -10.43 4.91 -5.55
C LEU A 255 -11.07 5.64 -4.37
N TRP A 256 -12.09 6.43 -4.65
CA TRP A 256 -12.75 7.30 -3.67
C TRP A 256 -14.03 6.72 -3.10
N GLN A 257 -14.85 6.15 -3.96
CA GLN A 257 -16.17 5.63 -3.60
C GLN A 257 -16.55 4.48 -4.52
N ARG A 258 -17.14 3.42 -3.95
CA ARG A 258 -17.83 2.38 -4.72
C ARG A 258 -19.20 2.87 -5.09
N LEU A 259 -19.51 2.96 -6.38
CA LEU A 259 -20.77 3.48 -6.89
C LEU A 259 -21.85 2.39 -6.94
N ARG A 260 -21.46 1.19 -7.42
CA ARG A 260 -22.39 0.05 -7.56
C ARG A 260 -21.66 -1.25 -7.85
N ASP A 261 -22.43 -2.36 -7.84
CA ASP A 261 -21.98 -3.66 -8.34
C ASP A 261 -21.92 -3.68 -9.88
N GLU A 262 -21.12 -4.59 -10.44
CA GLU A 262 -21.22 -4.94 -11.85
C GLU A 262 -22.57 -5.61 -12.14
N ARG A 263 -23.11 -5.38 -13.33
CA ARG A 263 -24.31 -6.04 -13.81
C ARG A 263 -24.26 -6.28 -15.31
N ALA A 264 -24.99 -7.27 -15.77
CA ALA A 264 -25.23 -7.48 -17.20
C ALA A 264 -26.31 -6.52 -17.70
N PHE A 265 -26.23 -6.15 -18.97
CA PHE A 265 -27.18 -5.27 -19.65
C PHE A 265 -27.88 -6.01 -20.78
N ALA A 266 -29.16 -5.73 -20.98
CA ALA A 266 -29.97 -6.37 -22.03
C ALA A 266 -29.70 -5.77 -23.42
N SER A 267 -29.18 -4.55 -23.51
CA SER A 267 -28.85 -3.87 -24.76
C SER A 267 -27.65 -2.93 -24.59
N GLU A 268 -27.04 -2.56 -25.71
CA GLU A 268 -25.97 -1.57 -25.78
C GLU A 268 -26.45 -0.19 -25.31
N ASP A 269 -27.66 0.21 -25.68
CA ASP A 269 -28.26 1.48 -25.23
C ASP A 269 -28.42 1.55 -23.69
N GLU A 270 -28.75 0.42 -23.05
CA GLU A 270 -28.83 0.35 -21.58
C GLU A 270 -27.43 0.50 -20.96
N LEU A 271 -26.43 -0.18 -21.53
CA LEU A 271 -25.05 -0.08 -21.11
C LEU A 271 -24.55 1.37 -21.21
N VAL A 272 -24.71 2.02 -22.35
CA VAL A 272 -24.29 3.41 -22.59
C VAL A 272 -24.93 4.38 -21.61
N ARG A 273 -26.25 4.25 -21.37
CA ARG A 273 -26.96 5.08 -20.38
C ARG A 273 -26.41 4.88 -18.96
N GLN A 274 -26.08 3.63 -18.62
CA GLN A 274 -25.52 3.36 -17.28
C GLN A 274 -24.10 3.91 -17.15
N ILE A 275 -23.25 3.76 -18.16
CA ILE A 275 -21.90 4.35 -18.15
C ILE A 275 -22.00 5.87 -17.98
N ALA A 276 -22.91 6.54 -18.70
CA ALA A 276 -23.10 7.99 -18.56
C ALA A 276 -23.52 8.37 -17.12
N ALA A 277 -24.40 7.59 -16.49
CA ALA A 277 -24.79 7.81 -15.08
C ALA A 277 -23.62 7.56 -14.11
N ASP A 278 -22.78 6.56 -14.36
CA ASP A 278 -21.58 6.28 -13.55
C ASP A 278 -20.55 7.41 -13.68
N VAL A 279 -20.36 7.94 -14.88
CA VAL A 279 -19.51 9.10 -15.14
C VAL A 279 -20.01 10.35 -14.41
N GLU A 280 -21.31 10.62 -14.45
CA GLU A 280 -21.92 11.73 -13.69
C GLU A 280 -21.72 11.54 -12.17
N ALA A 281 -21.93 10.33 -11.65
CA ALA A 281 -21.69 10.02 -10.24
C ALA A 281 -20.20 10.18 -9.87
N ALA A 282 -19.27 9.76 -10.73
CA ALA A 282 -17.84 9.95 -10.53
C ALA A 282 -17.44 11.43 -10.54
N GLN A 283 -18.11 12.24 -11.37
CA GLN A 283 -17.89 13.67 -11.42
C GLN A 283 -18.32 14.39 -10.13
N GLN A 284 -19.31 13.87 -9.43
CA GLN A 284 -19.83 14.42 -8.17
C GLN A 284 -19.15 13.85 -6.93
N ALA A 285 -18.42 12.73 -7.05
CA ALA A 285 -17.79 12.08 -5.92
C ALA A 285 -16.76 12.98 -5.24
N VAL A 286 -16.68 12.88 -3.90
CA VAL A 286 -15.72 13.65 -3.10
C VAL A 286 -14.54 12.79 -2.74
N ARG A 287 -13.33 13.34 -2.94
CA ARG A 287 -12.09 12.66 -2.54
C ARG A 287 -12.05 12.52 -1.02
N PRO A 288 -11.91 11.29 -0.47
CA PRO A 288 -11.75 11.09 0.97
C PRO A 288 -10.41 11.67 1.46
N SER A 289 -10.41 12.11 2.70
CA SER A 289 -9.25 12.75 3.37
C SER A 289 -8.27 11.72 3.93
#